data_d06d98b632c39417b2d4417a755fd855
#
_entry.id   d06d98b632c39417b2d4417a755fd855
#
_cell.length_a   1.000
_cell.length_b   1.000
_cell.length_c   1.000
_cell.angle_alpha   90.00
_cell.angle_beta   90.00
_cell.angle_gamma   90.00
#
_symmetry.space_group_name_H-M   'P 1'
#
loop_
_entity.id
_entity.type
_entity.pdbx_description
1 polymer ?
#
loop_
_entity_poly.entity_id
_entity_poly.type
_entity_poly.pdbx_seq_one_letter_code
_entity_poly.pdbx_strand_id
1 'polypeptide(L)'
;MSKSEWGNVTWILFHSIIEKIKDNTPSNVIKMVFDNIILICSNLPCPYCKDHAMSYLNNYKKYNFDTKEKLKIFIFTFHNNVNKRLNKPIMKIDILEKYKTANLNNILNNFGNVYLKKYTSKLIMYNFHRRMALKKFFTFVKENKQHFNGL
;
A
#
# COMPACT_ATOMS: atom_id res chain seq x y z
N MET A 1 -14.06 -8.22 -9.98
CA MET A 1 -13.26 -6.99 -9.89
C MET A 1 -12.14 -7.06 -10.89
N SER A 2 -12.01 -6.04 -11.67
CA SER A 2 -10.89 -5.96 -12.62
C SER A 2 -9.57 -5.69 -11.89
N LYS A 3 -8.49 -6.19 -12.46
CA LYS A 3 -7.12 -5.94 -11.98
C LYS A 3 -6.80 -4.44 -11.88
N SER A 4 -7.38 -3.60 -12.73
CA SER A 4 -7.23 -2.15 -12.70
C SER A 4 -7.92 -1.50 -11.50
N GLU A 5 -9.06 -2.03 -11.06
CA GLU A 5 -9.84 -1.45 -9.95
C GLU A 5 -9.09 -1.58 -8.61
N TRP A 6 -8.72 -2.78 -8.19
CA TRP A 6 -8.02 -2.96 -6.92
C TRP A 6 -6.55 -2.47 -6.98
N GLY A 7 -5.91 -2.58 -8.14
CA GLY A 7 -4.54 -2.10 -8.33
C GLY A 7 -4.44 -0.60 -8.14
N ASN A 8 -5.34 0.16 -8.76
CA ASN A 8 -5.37 1.63 -8.63
C ASN A 8 -5.59 2.07 -7.18
N VAL A 9 -6.58 1.51 -6.48
CA VAL A 9 -6.84 1.91 -5.08
C VAL A 9 -5.69 1.52 -4.15
N THR A 10 -4.98 0.43 -4.44
CA THR A 10 -3.81 0.00 -3.67
C THR A 10 -2.64 0.96 -3.85
N TRP A 11 -2.32 1.35 -5.09
CA TRP A 11 -1.26 2.33 -5.35
C TRP A 11 -1.58 3.71 -4.79
N ILE A 12 -2.84 4.17 -4.93
CA ILE A 12 -3.28 5.43 -4.34
C ILE A 12 -3.11 5.38 -2.82
N LEU A 13 -3.47 4.27 -2.17
CA LEU A 13 -3.28 4.11 -0.73
C LEU A 13 -1.78 4.18 -0.36
N PHE A 14 -0.93 3.41 -1.03
CA PHE A 14 0.50 3.36 -0.69
C PHE A 14 1.17 4.72 -0.81
N HIS A 15 0.98 5.41 -1.92
CA HIS A 15 1.56 6.74 -2.11
C HIS A 15 0.99 7.76 -1.12
N SER A 16 -0.33 7.72 -0.88
CA SER A 16 -0.98 8.70 -0.01
C SER A 16 -0.63 8.52 1.46
N ILE A 17 -0.63 7.28 1.97
CA ILE A 17 -0.32 7.05 3.38
C ILE A 17 1.12 7.46 3.70
N ILE A 18 2.07 7.21 2.79
CA ILE A 18 3.46 7.63 2.96
C ILE A 18 3.57 9.16 2.90
N GLU A 19 2.91 9.80 1.94
CA GLU A 19 2.94 11.27 1.82
C GLU A 19 2.35 11.96 3.06
N LYS A 20 1.38 11.34 3.71
CA LYS A 20 0.74 11.88 4.92
C LYS A 20 1.50 11.59 6.23
N ILE A 21 2.61 10.86 6.20
CA ILE A 21 3.48 10.73 7.38
C ILE A 21 3.99 12.12 7.77
N LYS A 22 3.80 12.49 9.04
CA LYS A 22 4.30 13.76 9.60
C LYS A 22 5.82 13.73 9.76
N ASP A 23 6.46 14.89 9.61
CA ASP A 23 7.92 15.01 9.63
C ASP A 23 8.57 14.56 10.95
N ASN A 24 7.87 14.68 12.08
CA ASN A 24 8.35 14.26 13.40
C ASN A 24 8.02 12.81 13.76
N THR A 25 7.57 12.02 12.79
CA THR A 25 7.20 10.61 13.03
C THR A 25 8.45 9.78 13.37
N PRO A 26 8.41 8.98 14.45
CA PRO A 26 9.54 8.11 14.80
C PRO A 26 9.83 7.08 13.71
N SER A 27 11.10 6.75 13.52
CA SER A 27 11.53 5.82 12.46
C SER A 27 10.92 4.41 12.59
N ASN A 28 10.63 3.97 13.81
CA ASN A 28 9.96 2.69 14.03
C ASN A 28 8.54 2.67 13.45
N VAL A 29 7.81 3.79 13.51
CA VAL A 29 6.47 3.88 12.89
C VAL A 29 6.58 3.85 11.37
N ILE A 30 7.58 4.54 10.80
CA ILE A 30 7.84 4.51 9.35
C ILE A 30 8.15 3.07 8.89
N LYS A 31 8.97 2.33 9.64
CA LYS A 31 9.25 0.92 9.39
C LYS A 31 7.99 0.04 9.46
N MET A 32 7.07 0.36 10.38
CA MET A 32 5.77 -0.33 10.48
C MET A 32 4.87 -0.04 9.27
N VAL A 33 4.96 1.14 8.66
CA VAL A 33 4.25 1.43 7.39
C VAL A 33 4.73 0.46 6.31
N PHE A 34 6.04 0.24 6.18
CA PHE A 34 6.58 -0.75 5.24
C PHE A 34 6.07 -2.17 5.53
N ASP A 35 6.07 -2.60 6.80
CA ASP A 35 5.53 -3.92 7.19
C ASP A 35 4.06 -4.07 6.78
N ASN A 36 3.26 -3.01 6.89
CA ASN A 36 1.86 -3.00 6.48
C ASN A 36 1.68 -3.03 4.96
N ILE A 37 2.58 -2.40 4.20
CA ILE A 37 2.61 -2.53 2.74
C ILE A 37 2.87 -3.99 2.35
N ILE A 38 3.83 -4.65 2.98
CA ILE A 38 4.08 -6.09 2.77
C ILE A 38 2.84 -6.92 3.13
N LEU A 39 2.19 -6.63 4.25
CA LEU A 39 0.97 -7.33 4.67
C LEU A 39 -0.13 -7.24 3.60
N ILE A 40 -0.36 -6.07 3.02
CA ILE A 40 -1.34 -5.88 1.94
C ILE A 40 -0.89 -6.64 0.69
N CYS A 41 0.37 -6.51 0.28
CA CYS A 41 0.90 -7.17 -0.91
C CYS A 41 0.85 -8.70 -0.81
N SER A 42 1.05 -9.26 0.39
CA SER A 42 0.95 -10.71 0.63
C SER A 42 -0.48 -11.25 0.56
N ASN A 43 -1.48 -10.38 0.49
CA ASN A 43 -2.90 -10.71 0.42
C ASN A 43 -3.61 -10.13 -0.80
N LEU A 44 -2.88 -9.82 -1.86
CA LEU A 44 -3.48 -9.30 -3.11
C LEU A 44 -4.48 -10.28 -3.72
N PRO A 45 -5.55 -9.79 -4.35
CA PRO A 45 -6.60 -10.63 -4.95
C PRO A 45 -6.13 -11.50 -6.12
N CYS A 46 -5.00 -11.17 -6.72
CA CYS A 46 -4.41 -11.86 -7.85
C CYS A 46 -3.18 -12.65 -7.38
N PRO A 47 -3.18 -13.99 -7.36
CA PRO A 47 -2.03 -14.79 -6.91
C PRO A 47 -0.74 -14.47 -7.67
N TYR A 48 -0.82 -14.31 -8.97
CA TYR A 48 0.33 -13.93 -9.81
C TYR A 48 0.90 -12.55 -9.44
N CYS A 49 0.04 -11.58 -9.17
CA CYS A 49 0.44 -10.23 -8.75
C CYS A 49 1.06 -10.25 -7.35
N LYS A 50 0.49 -11.05 -6.44
CA LYS A 50 1.04 -11.30 -5.11
C LYS A 50 2.45 -11.88 -5.20
N ASP A 51 2.65 -12.94 -5.97
CA ASP A 51 3.95 -13.61 -6.10
C ASP A 51 5.02 -12.67 -6.66
N HIS A 52 4.66 -11.86 -7.66
CA HIS A 52 5.56 -10.85 -8.20
C HIS A 52 5.90 -9.76 -7.18
N ALA A 53 4.89 -9.23 -6.48
CA ALA A 53 5.10 -8.22 -5.44
C ALA A 53 5.98 -8.75 -4.31
N MET A 54 5.73 -9.95 -3.82
CA MET A 54 6.51 -10.55 -2.73
C MET A 54 7.93 -10.89 -3.18
N SER A 55 8.13 -11.36 -4.41
CA SER A 55 9.46 -11.59 -4.99
C SER A 55 10.29 -10.30 -5.03
N TYR A 56 9.68 -9.17 -5.38
CA TYR A 56 10.34 -7.86 -5.36
C TYR A 56 10.62 -7.39 -3.93
N LEU A 57 9.61 -7.42 -3.06
CA LEU A 57 9.69 -6.87 -1.70
C LEU A 57 10.62 -7.69 -0.78
N ASN A 58 10.75 -8.99 -0.98
CA ASN A 58 11.61 -9.86 -0.17
C ASN A 58 13.11 -9.54 -0.28
N ASN A 59 13.51 -8.77 -1.29
CA ASN A 59 14.89 -8.28 -1.41
C ASN A 59 15.21 -7.12 -0.44
N TYR A 60 14.22 -6.60 0.26
CA TYR A 60 14.35 -5.43 1.12
C TYR A 60 13.95 -5.75 2.56
N LYS A 61 14.54 -5.03 3.51
CA LYS A 61 14.22 -5.14 4.93
C LYS A 61 13.67 -3.81 5.44
N LYS A 62 12.76 -3.85 6.38
CA LYS A 62 12.16 -2.65 6.98
C LYS A 62 13.20 -1.66 7.51
N TYR A 63 14.37 -2.13 7.94
CA TYR A 63 15.46 -1.29 8.42
C TYR A 63 16.08 -0.38 7.36
N ASN A 64 15.83 -0.66 6.08
CA ASN A 64 16.24 0.20 4.97
C ASN A 64 15.37 1.48 4.88
N PHE A 65 14.22 1.50 5.54
CA PHE A 65 13.18 2.54 5.42
C PHE A 65 12.95 3.23 6.77
N ASP A 66 13.93 3.99 7.22
CA ASP A 66 13.91 4.73 8.48
C ASP A 66 13.42 6.18 8.32
N THR A 67 13.27 6.66 7.08
CA THR A 67 12.74 7.98 6.76
C THR A 67 11.60 7.91 5.77
N LYS A 68 10.70 8.90 5.83
CA LYS A 68 9.60 9.08 4.88
C LYS A 68 10.11 9.11 3.43
N GLU A 69 11.17 9.85 3.16
CA GLU A 69 11.74 10.04 1.83
C GLU A 69 12.25 8.72 1.23
N LYS A 70 12.96 7.92 2.02
CA LYS A 70 13.43 6.61 1.58
C LYS A 70 12.27 5.70 1.19
N LEU A 71 11.22 5.66 2.02
CA LEU A 71 10.04 4.85 1.75
C LEU A 71 9.25 5.38 0.54
N LYS A 72 9.14 6.69 0.41
CA LYS A 72 8.48 7.37 -0.72
C LYS A 72 9.13 7.01 -2.06
N ILE A 73 10.44 7.14 -2.14
CA ILE A 73 11.21 6.82 -3.37
C ILE A 73 11.14 5.32 -3.66
N PHE A 74 11.22 4.48 -2.64
CA PHE A 74 11.13 3.03 -2.80
C PHE A 74 9.79 2.62 -3.42
N ILE A 75 8.66 3.09 -2.89
CA ILE A 75 7.34 2.75 -3.42
C ILE A 75 7.13 3.30 -4.84
N PHE A 76 7.66 4.48 -5.14
CA PHE A 76 7.66 5.02 -6.50
C PHE A 76 8.42 4.08 -7.46
N THR A 77 9.61 3.64 -7.07
CA THR A 77 10.44 2.72 -7.88
C THR A 77 9.75 1.36 -8.05
N PHE A 78 9.15 0.83 -6.99
CA PHE A 78 8.38 -0.42 -7.04
C PHE A 78 7.18 -0.29 -7.98
N HIS A 79 6.42 0.80 -7.90
CA HIS A 79 5.30 1.05 -8.81
C HIS A 79 5.74 1.09 -10.28
N ASN A 80 6.84 1.77 -10.58
CA ASN A 80 7.39 1.80 -11.92
C ASN A 80 7.93 0.44 -12.39
N ASN A 81 8.47 -0.38 -11.50
CA ASN A 81 8.85 -1.76 -11.81
C ASN A 81 7.62 -2.57 -12.26
N VAL A 82 6.51 -2.43 -11.54
CA VAL A 82 5.24 -3.08 -11.93
C VAL A 82 4.70 -2.53 -13.25
N ASN A 83 4.74 -1.21 -13.44
CA ASN A 83 4.33 -0.58 -14.70
C ASN A 83 5.12 -1.11 -15.90
N LYS A 84 6.44 -1.20 -15.78
CA LYS A 84 7.31 -1.76 -16.82
C LYS A 84 6.90 -3.20 -17.17
N ARG A 85 6.66 -4.03 -16.17
CA ARG A 85 6.24 -5.42 -16.38
C ARG A 85 4.87 -5.53 -17.05
N LEU A 86 3.97 -4.59 -16.78
CA LEU A 86 2.62 -4.56 -17.35
C LEU A 86 2.54 -3.76 -18.68
N ASN A 87 3.68 -3.34 -19.22
CA ASN A 87 3.75 -2.47 -20.42
C ASN A 87 2.94 -1.18 -20.26
N LYS A 88 2.89 -0.63 -19.06
CA LYS A 88 2.29 0.68 -18.75
C LYS A 88 3.35 1.79 -18.81
N PRO A 89 2.93 3.04 -19.04
CA PRO A 89 3.84 4.17 -19.02
C PRO A 89 4.59 4.30 -17.69
N ILE A 90 5.89 4.62 -17.77
CA ILE A 90 6.72 4.91 -16.60
C ILE A 90 6.38 6.31 -16.11
N MET A 91 6.11 6.44 -14.81
CA MET A 91 5.82 7.71 -14.17
C MET A 91 7.10 8.51 -13.90
N LYS A 92 7.00 9.82 -14.01
CA LYS A 92 8.01 10.77 -13.52
C LYS A 92 7.78 11.04 -12.04
N ILE A 93 8.84 11.43 -11.33
CA ILE A 93 8.80 11.61 -9.86
C ILE A 93 7.84 12.73 -9.42
N ASP A 94 7.63 13.75 -10.25
CA ASP A 94 6.71 14.87 -10.00
C ASP A 94 5.24 14.42 -9.86
N ILE A 95 4.87 13.23 -10.35
CA ILE A 95 3.53 12.65 -10.14
C ILE A 95 3.18 12.52 -8.64
N LEU A 96 4.17 12.43 -7.77
CA LEU A 96 3.98 12.27 -6.33
C LEU A 96 3.40 13.54 -5.68
N GLU A 97 3.53 14.70 -6.31
CA GLU A 97 2.97 15.97 -5.80
C GLU A 97 1.46 15.93 -5.60
N LYS A 98 0.74 15.19 -6.44
CA LYS A 98 -0.73 15.05 -6.34
C LYS A 98 -1.20 14.44 -5.00
N TYR A 99 -0.35 13.65 -4.35
CA TYR A 99 -0.71 13.00 -3.08
C TYR A 99 -0.64 13.95 -1.88
N LYS A 100 -0.01 15.11 -2.01
CA LYS A 100 0.04 16.14 -0.97
C LYS A 100 -1.35 16.64 -0.59
N THR A 101 -2.26 16.74 -1.56
CA THR A 101 -3.65 17.18 -1.36
C THR A 101 -4.64 16.03 -1.17
N ALA A 102 -4.16 14.80 -1.11
CA ALA A 102 -5.03 13.62 -0.98
C ALA A 102 -5.79 13.61 0.36
N ASN A 103 -7.06 13.20 0.31
CA ASN A 103 -7.87 12.96 1.49
C ASN A 103 -7.67 11.51 1.96
N LEU A 104 -6.86 11.33 3.00
CA LEU A 104 -6.47 9.99 3.46
C LEU A 104 -7.67 9.20 4.01
N ASN A 105 -8.63 9.84 4.70
CA ASN A 105 -9.84 9.17 5.18
C ASN A 105 -10.66 8.57 4.03
N ASN A 106 -10.88 9.34 2.97
CA ASN A 106 -11.63 8.87 1.81
C ASN A 106 -10.89 7.73 1.09
N ILE A 107 -9.57 7.83 1.00
CA ILE A 107 -8.72 6.79 0.37
C ILE A 107 -8.77 5.49 1.17
N LEU A 108 -8.68 5.55 2.49
CA LEU A 108 -8.78 4.38 3.37
C LEU A 108 -10.16 3.71 3.25
N ASN A 109 -11.24 4.49 3.24
CA ASN A 109 -12.60 3.98 3.10
C ASN A 109 -12.79 3.31 1.73
N ASN A 110 -12.35 3.95 0.67
CA ASN A 110 -12.45 3.39 -0.68
C ASN A 110 -11.62 2.11 -0.83
N PHE A 111 -10.39 2.10 -0.32
CA PHE A 111 -9.56 0.90 -0.30
C PHE A 111 -10.25 -0.25 0.45
N GLY A 112 -10.77 -0.01 1.63
CA GLY A 112 -11.49 -1.02 2.41
C GLY A 112 -12.69 -1.59 1.65
N ASN A 113 -13.49 -0.74 1.03
CA ASN A 113 -14.66 -1.14 0.26
C ASN A 113 -14.29 -2.00 -0.95
N VAL A 114 -13.30 -1.60 -1.71
CA VAL A 114 -12.84 -2.34 -2.91
C VAL A 114 -12.16 -3.65 -2.51
N TYR A 115 -11.31 -3.62 -1.50
CA TYR A 115 -10.51 -4.78 -1.07
C TYR A 115 -11.35 -5.88 -0.41
N LEU A 116 -12.50 -5.53 0.18
CA LEU A 116 -13.44 -6.47 0.79
C LEU A 116 -14.53 -6.98 -0.15
N LYS A 117 -14.61 -6.47 -1.38
CA LYS A 117 -15.58 -7.02 -2.33
C LYS A 117 -15.40 -8.55 -2.45
N LYS A 118 -16.50 -9.27 -2.30
CA LYS A 118 -16.50 -10.73 -2.40
C LYS A 118 -16.07 -11.16 -3.80
N TYR A 119 -14.97 -11.84 -3.88
CA TYR A 119 -14.59 -12.60 -5.07
C TYR A 119 -15.23 -13.99 -4.98
N THR A 120 -15.57 -14.55 -6.14
CA THR A 120 -16.28 -15.80 -6.34
C THR A 120 -15.93 -16.91 -5.32
N SER A 121 -16.91 -17.77 -5.02
CA SER A 121 -16.97 -18.83 -4.00
C SER A 121 -15.78 -19.79 -3.88
N LYS A 122 -14.89 -19.85 -4.84
CA LYS A 122 -13.70 -20.74 -4.81
C LYS A 122 -12.58 -20.27 -3.88
N LEU A 123 -12.72 -19.12 -3.21
CA LEU A 123 -11.63 -18.47 -2.47
C LEU A 123 -12.03 -18.04 -1.04
N ILE A 124 -12.85 -18.82 -0.35
CA ILE A 124 -13.29 -18.53 1.04
C ILE A 124 -12.07 -18.31 1.95
N MET A 125 -11.03 -19.15 1.85
CA MET A 125 -9.80 -19.04 2.63
C MET A 125 -9.03 -17.75 2.31
N TYR A 126 -8.91 -17.41 1.02
CA TYR A 126 -8.30 -16.15 0.58
C TYR A 126 -9.04 -14.92 1.11
N ASN A 127 -10.37 -14.95 1.10
CA ASN A 127 -11.19 -13.88 1.64
C ASN A 127 -11.00 -13.71 3.14
N PHE A 128 -10.85 -14.82 3.87
CA PHE A 128 -10.58 -14.80 5.31
C PHE A 128 -9.22 -14.14 5.60
N HIS A 129 -8.15 -14.57 4.97
CA HIS A 129 -6.80 -14.00 5.14
C HIS A 129 -6.77 -12.51 4.77
N ARG A 130 -7.44 -12.14 3.69
CA ARG A 130 -7.54 -10.75 3.27
C ARG A 130 -8.27 -9.88 4.29
N ARG A 131 -9.37 -10.36 4.85
CA ARG A 131 -10.09 -9.66 5.92
C ARG A 131 -9.24 -9.51 7.17
N MET A 132 -8.48 -10.53 7.54
CA MET A 132 -7.58 -10.46 8.69
C MET A 132 -6.43 -9.46 8.45
N ALA A 133 -5.86 -9.46 7.25
CA ALA A 133 -4.83 -8.50 6.86
C ALA A 133 -5.38 -7.07 6.92
N LEU A 134 -6.57 -6.85 6.38
CA LEU A 134 -7.22 -5.54 6.38
C LEU A 134 -7.52 -5.07 7.81
N LYS A 135 -8.01 -5.96 8.67
CA LYS A 135 -8.24 -5.64 10.09
C LYS A 135 -6.94 -5.22 10.79
N LYS A 136 -5.84 -5.94 10.58
CA LYS A 136 -4.53 -5.60 11.14
C LYS A 136 -4.06 -4.23 10.63
N PHE A 137 -4.19 -3.99 9.34
CA PHE A 137 -3.81 -2.72 8.73
C PHE A 137 -4.61 -1.54 9.32
N PHE A 138 -5.93 -1.64 9.40
CA PHE A 138 -6.76 -0.58 9.98
C PHE A 138 -6.53 -0.38 11.47
N THR A 139 -6.22 -1.44 12.21
CA THR A 139 -5.80 -1.34 13.62
C THR A 139 -4.50 -0.54 13.73
N PHE A 140 -3.50 -0.84 12.89
CA PHE A 140 -2.26 -0.08 12.84
C PHE A 140 -2.53 1.41 12.56
N VAL A 141 -3.35 1.73 11.57
CA VAL A 141 -3.68 3.12 11.21
C VAL A 141 -4.35 3.82 12.39
N LYS A 142 -5.32 3.19 13.04
CA LYS A 142 -6.04 3.73 14.20
C LYS A 142 -5.10 4.03 15.37
N GLU A 143 -4.21 3.09 15.69
CA GLU A 143 -3.28 3.21 16.80
C GLU A 143 -2.18 4.27 16.56
N ASN A 144 -1.91 4.57 15.29
CA ASN A 144 -0.84 5.50 14.89
C ASN A 144 -1.37 6.76 14.18
N LYS A 145 -2.68 7.06 14.27
CA LYS A 145 -3.29 8.19 13.55
C LYS A 145 -2.62 9.54 13.80
N GLN A 146 -2.05 9.74 15.00
CA GLN A 146 -1.34 10.97 15.38
C GLN A 146 -0.11 11.25 14.50
N HIS A 147 0.41 10.23 13.82
CA HIS A 147 1.58 10.33 12.93
C HIS A 147 1.22 10.63 11.48
N PHE A 148 -0.06 10.72 11.15
CA PHE A 148 -0.53 10.99 9.79
C PHE A 148 -1.31 12.29 9.71
N ASN A 149 -1.01 13.11 8.69
CA ASN A 149 -1.79 14.30 8.39
C ASN A 149 -3.18 13.90 7.83
N GLY A 150 -4.24 14.52 8.36
CA GLY A 150 -5.60 14.30 7.90
C GLY A 150 -6.34 13.13 8.54
N LEU A 151 -5.78 12.51 9.58
CA LEU A 151 -6.46 11.49 10.39
C LEU A 151 -6.78 11.98 11.80
#